data_7a0439aca5d541b8a80915b217effa37
#
_entry.id   7a0439aca5d541b8a80915b217effa37
#
_cell.length_a   1.000
_cell.length_b   1.000
_cell.length_c   1.000
_cell.angle_alpha   90.00
_cell.angle_beta   90.00
_cell.angle_gamma   90.00
#
_symmetry.space_group_name_H-M   'P 1'
#
loop_
_entity.id
_entity.type
_entity.pdbx_description
1 polymer ?
#
loop_
_entity_poly.entity_id
_entity_poly.type
_entity_poly.pdbx_seq_one_letter_code
_entity_poly.pdbx_strand_id
1 'polypeptide(L)'
;MADGGEGTVDALLTSLAGQKVECEVTGPLPSQRIKTYWGLFDGGQTAVIEMAKANGIHLLEPVQRNPLLTTTLGTGQMIRHALDAGVSKIILALGGSVTNDAGSGMAQALGIRFLDLQGAELAVGGGHLQEIERMDMQALDPRLQKVQVLIASDVTNPLCGAQGASYVFGPQKGATPEMISRLDRALTHYAQLIVRDLDVNVLDLAGGGAAGGMGAALYAFCGAQLRCGIE
;
A
#
# COMPACT_ATOMS: atom_id res chain seq x y z
N MET A 1 3.80 18.93 12.62
CA MET A 1 3.30 18.52 11.31
C MET A 1 3.60 17.03 11.17
N ALA A 2 2.59 16.17 11.02
CA ALA A 2 2.82 14.73 10.83
C ALA A 2 3.19 14.52 9.36
N ASP A 3 4.39 13.98 9.11
CA ASP A 3 4.97 13.80 7.78
C ASP A 3 4.49 12.53 7.05
N GLY A 4 3.50 11.84 7.62
CA GLY A 4 3.00 10.56 7.11
C GLY A 4 3.89 9.37 7.46
N GLY A 5 4.85 9.54 8.35
CA GLY A 5 5.70 8.49 8.90
C GLY A 5 5.09 7.76 10.10
N GLU A 6 5.93 6.93 10.73
CA GLU A 6 5.58 6.19 11.95
C GLU A 6 5.27 7.14 13.11
N GLY A 7 4.21 6.87 13.89
CA GLY A 7 3.76 7.68 15.01
C GLY A 7 2.74 8.78 14.68
N THR A 8 2.34 8.91 13.42
CA THR A 8 1.34 9.88 12.97
C THR A 8 0.01 9.73 13.73
N VAL A 9 -0.52 8.51 13.90
CA VAL A 9 -1.77 8.25 14.62
C VAL A 9 -1.64 8.64 16.08
N ASP A 10 -0.55 8.29 16.74
CA ASP A 10 -0.34 8.62 18.16
C ASP A 10 -0.20 10.13 18.38
N ALA A 11 0.48 10.83 17.47
CA ALA A 11 0.59 12.29 17.51
C ALA A 11 -0.78 12.97 17.32
N LEU A 12 -1.60 12.48 16.39
CA LEU A 12 -2.96 13.01 16.19
C LEU A 12 -3.87 12.73 17.38
N LEU A 13 -3.80 11.56 18.00
CA LEU A 13 -4.57 11.20 19.18
C LEU A 13 -4.21 12.04 20.41
N THR A 14 -2.98 12.60 20.44
CA THR A 14 -2.56 13.51 21.51
C THR A 14 -3.15 14.92 21.32
N SER A 15 -3.38 15.33 20.09
CA SER A 15 -3.79 16.71 19.75
C SER A 15 -5.27 16.83 19.34
N LEU A 16 -5.89 15.76 18.91
CA LEU A 16 -7.28 15.72 18.45
C LEU A 16 -8.11 14.70 19.23
N ALA A 17 -9.42 14.96 19.34
CA ALA A 17 -10.35 13.98 19.87
C ALA A 17 -10.49 12.79 18.92
N GLY A 18 -10.06 11.61 19.35
CA GLY A 18 -10.09 10.38 18.58
C GLY A 18 -9.91 9.15 19.45
N GLN A 19 -9.98 7.98 18.86
CA GLN A 19 -9.77 6.72 19.55
C GLN A 19 -8.94 5.74 18.73
N LYS A 20 -8.18 4.88 19.41
CA LYS A 20 -7.51 3.73 18.78
C LYS A 20 -8.54 2.64 18.52
N VAL A 21 -8.51 2.09 17.30
CA VAL A 21 -9.29 0.92 16.92
C VAL A 21 -8.32 -0.22 16.66
N GLU A 22 -8.31 -1.20 17.55
CA GLU A 22 -7.44 -2.37 17.45
C GLU A 22 -7.93 -3.35 16.37
N CYS A 23 -7.00 -3.99 15.68
CA CYS A 23 -7.28 -5.03 14.71
C CYS A 23 -6.11 -6.03 14.63
N GLU A 24 -6.38 -7.20 14.07
CA GLU A 24 -5.37 -8.19 13.76
C GLU A 24 -5.29 -8.36 12.24
N VAL A 25 -4.08 -8.22 11.70
CA VAL A 25 -3.83 -8.23 10.26
C VAL A 25 -2.59 -9.05 9.91
N THR A 26 -2.39 -9.30 8.63
CA THR A 26 -1.16 -9.88 8.11
C THR A 26 -0.01 -8.88 8.26
N GLY A 27 1.13 -9.35 8.77
CA GLY A 27 2.36 -8.57 8.82
C GLY A 27 3.04 -8.42 7.47
N PRO A 28 4.30 -7.93 7.44
CA PRO A 28 5.07 -7.80 6.21
C PRO A 28 5.25 -9.10 5.43
N LEU A 29 5.33 -10.24 6.13
CA LEU A 29 5.40 -11.56 5.49
C LEU A 29 4.02 -12.25 5.54
N PRO A 30 3.60 -12.97 4.50
CA PRO A 30 2.26 -13.57 4.42
C PRO A 30 1.90 -14.53 5.57
N SER A 31 2.91 -15.17 6.17
CA SER A 31 2.75 -16.08 7.31
C SER A 31 2.58 -15.38 8.66
N GLN A 32 2.89 -14.09 8.75
CA GLN A 32 2.81 -13.35 10.01
C GLN A 32 1.38 -12.89 10.28
N ARG A 33 1.00 -12.89 11.58
CA ARG A 33 -0.19 -12.21 12.10
C ARG A 33 0.27 -11.26 13.18
N ILE A 34 -0.20 -10.03 13.10
CA ILE A 34 0.17 -8.97 14.03
C ILE A 34 -1.07 -8.26 14.57
N LYS A 35 -1.03 -7.93 15.84
CA LYS A 35 -2.00 -7.02 16.45
C LYS A 35 -1.53 -5.60 16.25
N THR A 36 -2.40 -4.77 15.74
CA THR A 36 -2.11 -3.38 15.40
C THR A 36 -3.35 -2.51 15.64
N TYR A 37 -3.30 -1.25 15.23
CA TYR A 37 -4.41 -0.31 15.39
C TYR A 37 -4.33 0.79 14.32
N TRP A 38 -5.45 1.44 14.13
CA TRP A 38 -5.62 2.68 13.38
C TRP A 38 -6.37 3.72 14.23
N GLY A 39 -6.34 4.98 13.81
CA GLY A 39 -7.01 6.06 14.51
C GLY A 39 -8.37 6.38 13.92
N LEU A 40 -9.41 6.52 14.76
CA LEU A 40 -10.74 6.96 14.37
C LEU A 40 -11.01 8.35 14.94
N PHE A 41 -11.36 9.29 14.05
CA PHE A 41 -11.52 10.73 14.35
C PHE A 41 -12.84 11.27 13.82
N ASP A 42 -13.11 12.55 14.05
CA ASP A 42 -14.25 13.31 13.52
C ASP A 42 -15.60 12.63 13.84
N GLY A 43 -15.76 12.21 15.10
CA GLY A 43 -17.00 11.54 15.51
C GLY A 43 -17.25 10.21 14.81
N GLY A 44 -16.20 9.53 14.35
CA GLY A 44 -16.31 8.23 13.68
C GLY A 44 -16.32 8.30 12.14
N GLN A 45 -16.04 9.47 11.58
CA GLN A 45 -16.11 9.67 10.11
C GLN A 45 -14.76 9.49 9.40
N THR A 46 -13.63 9.71 10.10
CA THR A 46 -12.29 9.70 9.51
C THR A 46 -11.42 8.61 10.12
N ALA A 47 -10.91 7.70 9.29
CA ALA A 47 -9.86 6.76 9.66
C ALA A 47 -8.48 7.31 9.27
N VAL A 48 -7.51 7.22 10.17
CA VAL A 48 -6.09 7.46 9.88
C VAL A 48 -5.35 6.15 10.04
N ILE A 49 -4.74 5.67 8.97
CA ILE A 49 -4.05 4.38 8.88
C ILE A 49 -2.58 4.63 8.57
N GLU A 50 -1.67 4.16 9.42
CA GLU A 50 -0.26 4.09 9.13
C GLU A 50 0.08 2.74 8.51
N MET A 51 0.54 2.73 7.26
CA MET A 51 0.99 1.51 6.59
C MET A 51 2.10 0.81 7.38
N ALA A 52 2.99 1.56 8.00
CA ALA A 52 4.10 1.02 8.80
C ALA A 52 3.63 0.13 9.97
N LYS A 53 2.43 0.35 10.50
CA LYS A 53 1.87 -0.49 11.57
C LYS A 53 1.47 -1.89 11.12
N ALA A 54 1.30 -2.12 9.81
CA ALA A 54 1.05 -3.44 9.23
C ALA A 54 2.26 -3.97 8.44
N ASN A 55 2.91 -3.10 7.66
CA ASN A 55 3.92 -3.49 6.69
C ASN A 55 5.20 -2.65 6.81
N GLY A 56 5.52 -2.24 8.05
CA GLY A 56 6.67 -1.40 8.38
C GLY A 56 8.00 -2.15 8.38
N ILE A 57 9.08 -1.42 8.07
CA ILE A 57 10.44 -1.96 8.04
C ILE A 57 10.94 -2.38 9.42
N HIS A 58 10.42 -1.76 10.49
CA HIS A 58 10.75 -2.09 11.88
C HIS A 58 10.17 -3.43 12.35
N LEU A 59 9.20 -3.99 11.60
CA LEU A 59 8.58 -5.29 11.91
C LEU A 59 9.43 -6.48 11.44
N LEU A 60 10.53 -6.22 10.72
CA LEU A 60 11.45 -7.24 10.24
C LEU A 60 12.90 -6.92 10.62
N GLU A 61 13.58 -7.90 11.18
CA GLU A 61 15.03 -7.85 11.30
C GLU A 61 15.69 -7.69 9.92
N PRO A 62 16.83 -7.00 9.80
CA PRO A 62 17.48 -6.78 8.51
C PRO A 62 17.68 -8.04 7.67
N VAL A 63 18.00 -9.17 8.32
CA VAL A 63 18.19 -10.48 7.66
C VAL A 63 16.91 -11.08 7.07
N GLN A 64 15.75 -10.65 7.55
CA GLN A 64 14.44 -11.13 7.10
C GLN A 64 13.86 -10.28 5.95
N ARG A 65 14.48 -9.12 5.66
CA ARG A 65 13.99 -8.18 4.65
C ARG A 65 14.23 -8.73 3.26
N ASN A 66 13.16 -9.02 2.55
CA ASN A 66 13.18 -9.47 1.17
C ASN A 66 11.97 -8.90 0.42
N PRO A 67 12.13 -7.84 -0.40
CA PRO A 67 11.00 -7.18 -1.07
C PRO A 67 10.33 -8.01 -2.16
N LEU A 68 10.90 -9.17 -2.54
CA LEU A 68 10.19 -10.13 -3.37
C LEU A 68 9.09 -10.88 -2.62
N LEU A 69 9.21 -10.99 -1.27
CA LEU A 69 8.31 -11.77 -0.42
C LEU A 69 7.37 -10.89 0.41
N THR A 70 7.78 -9.64 0.70
CA THR A 70 6.98 -8.74 1.54
C THR A 70 5.73 -8.25 0.80
N THR A 71 4.65 -8.04 1.58
CA THR A 71 3.31 -7.74 1.03
C THR A 71 2.62 -6.61 1.77
N THR A 72 1.78 -5.87 1.05
CA THR A 72 0.88 -4.83 1.57
C THR A 72 -0.48 -5.37 2.02
N LEU A 73 -0.67 -6.69 2.08
CA LEU A 73 -1.95 -7.34 2.41
C LEU A 73 -2.55 -6.80 3.71
N GLY A 74 -1.72 -6.63 4.74
CA GLY A 74 -2.17 -6.13 6.05
C GLY A 74 -2.70 -4.70 6.00
N THR A 75 -2.10 -3.82 5.21
CA THR A 75 -2.62 -2.46 5.00
C THR A 75 -4.00 -2.50 4.34
N GLY A 76 -4.21 -3.37 3.35
CA GLY A 76 -5.53 -3.56 2.75
C GLY A 76 -6.57 -4.10 3.73
N GLN A 77 -6.17 -5.00 4.63
CA GLN A 77 -7.03 -5.48 5.71
C GLN A 77 -7.39 -4.36 6.69
N MET A 78 -6.46 -3.45 7.03
CA MET A 78 -6.77 -2.26 7.84
C MET A 78 -7.77 -1.33 7.13
N ILE A 79 -7.60 -1.12 5.82
CA ILE A 79 -8.57 -0.33 5.02
C ILE A 79 -9.95 -0.97 5.09
N ARG A 80 -10.06 -2.29 4.90
CA ARG A 80 -11.34 -3.01 4.98
C ARG A 80 -11.96 -2.90 6.36
N HIS A 81 -11.16 -2.99 7.42
CA HIS A 81 -11.61 -2.81 8.80
C HIS A 81 -12.17 -1.39 9.04
N ALA A 82 -11.54 -0.36 8.47
CA ALA A 82 -12.07 1.00 8.52
C ALA A 82 -13.38 1.15 7.73
N LEU A 83 -13.49 0.53 6.56
CA LEU A 83 -14.74 0.48 5.79
C LEU A 83 -15.87 -0.23 6.56
N ASP A 84 -15.55 -1.29 7.32
CA ASP A 84 -16.51 -2.01 8.17
C ASP A 84 -16.99 -1.14 9.34
N ALA A 85 -16.16 -0.20 9.82
CA ALA A 85 -16.55 0.80 10.81
C ALA A 85 -17.43 1.93 10.26
N GLY A 86 -17.65 1.98 8.94
CA GLY A 86 -18.55 2.95 8.29
C GLY A 86 -17.98 4.35 8.09
N VAL A 87 -16.65 4.49 8.05
CA VAL A 87 -16.00 5.79 7.84
C VAL A 87 -16.31 6.36 6.44
N SER A 88 -16.34 7.68 6.33
CA SER A 88 -16.51 8.39 5.05
C SER A 88 -15.20 8.92 4.47
N LYS A 89 -14.12 8.92 5.27
CA LYS A 89 -12.79 9.35 4.86
C LYS A 89 -11.72 8.42 5.41
N ILE A 90 -10.72 8.11 4.59
CA ILE A 90 -9.53 7.35 4.98
C ILE A 90 -8.29 8.16 4.61
N ILE A 91 -7.40 8.37 5.57
CA ILE A 91 -6.10 9.00 5.37
C ILE A 91 -5.04 7.90 5.56
N LEU A 92 -4.23 7.65 4.53
CA LEU A 92 -3.16 6.67 4.57
C LEU A 92 -1.80 7.35 4.64
N ALA A 93 -1.07 7.07 5.70
CA ALA A 93 0.31 7.49 5.89
C ALA A 93 1.24 6.38 5.36
N LEU A 94 2.06 6.67 4.35
CA LEU A 94 2.83 5.67 3.58
C LEU A 94 4.31 5.54 4.01
N GLY A 95 4.78 6.33 4.97
CA GLY A 95 6.17 6.28 5.43
C GLY A 95 6.54 4.95 6.09
N GLY A 96 7.85 4.61 6.09
CA GLY A 96 8.41 3.48 6.85
C GLY A 96 8.10 2.07 6.34
N SER A 97 7.65 1.90 5.09
CA SER A 97 7.29 0.59 4.52
C SER A 97 8.50 -0.31 4.21
N VAL A 98 8.31 -1.65 4.26
CA VAL A 98 9.30 -2.66 3.84
C VAL A 98 8.93 -3.34 2.52
N THR A 99 7.81 -3.00 1.93
CA THR A 99 7.24 -3.67 0.76
C THR A 99 7.65 -3.02 -0.56
N ASN A 100 7.63 -3.80 -1.64
CA ASN A 100 7.81 -3.34 -3.01
C ASN A 100 6.93 -4.19 -3.97
N ASP A 101 5.66 -4.31 -3.62
CA ASP A 101 4.65 -5.12 -4.29
C ASP A 101 3.61 -4.29 -5.06
N ALA A 102 3.92 -3.02 -5.35
CA ALA A 102 2.99 -2.09 -6.03
C ALA A 102 1.59 -2.00 -5.38
N GLY A 103 1.48 -2.30 -4.08
CA GLY A 103 0.17 -2.34 -3.43
C GLY A 103 -0.73 -3.51 -3.85
N SER A 104 -0.19 -4.53 -4.52
CA SER A 104 -0.98 -5.68 -4.99
C SER A 104 -1.62 -6.45 -3.84
N GLY A 105 -0.89 -6.66 -2.74
CA GLY A 105 -1.46 -7.29 -1.54
C GLY A 105 -2.61 -6.49 -0.95
N MET A 106 -2.50 -5.17 -0.89
CA MET A 106 -3.58 -4.27 -0.49
C MET A 106 -4.80 -4.45 -1.40
N ALA A 107 -4.59 -4.46 -2.70
CA ALA A 107 -5.65 -4.64 -3.69
C ALA A 107 -6.34 -6.01 -3.56
N GLN A 108 -5.58 -7.09 -3.29
CA GLN A 108 -6.14 -8.42 -3.03
C GLN A 108 -7.01 -8.43 -1.75
N ALA A 109 -6.57 -7.77 -0.67
CA ALA A 109 -7.39 -7.64 0.54
C ALA A 109 -8.71 -6.90 0.30
N LEU A 110 -8.74 -6.01 -0.70
CA LEU A 110 -9.91 -5.24 -1.10
C LEU A 110 -10.76 -5.94 -2.18
N GLY A 111 -10.39 -7.15 -2.60
CA GLY A 111 -11.18 -7.99 -3.48
C GLY A 111 -10.72 -8.07 -4.94
N ILE A 112 -9.60 -7.47 -5.30
CA ILE A 112 -9.00 -7.64 -6.63
C ILE A 112 -8.28 -8.99 -6.67
N ARG A 113 -8.45 -9.74 -7.77
CA ARG A 113 -7.70 -10.97 -8.00
C ARG A 113 -6.70 -10.75 -9.14
N PHE A 114 -5.46 -11.12 -8.88
CA PHE A 114 -4.41 -11.11 -9.90
C PHE A 114 -4.21 -12.54 -10.39
N LEU A 115 -4.40 -12.75 -11.68
CA LEU A 115 -4.44 -14.07 -12.31
C LEU A 115 -3.27 -14.24 -13.27
N ASP A 116 -2.69 -15.43 -13.26
CA ASP A 116 -1.68 -15.85 -14.21
C ASP A 116 -2.27 -16.24 -15.59
N LEU A 117 -1.41 -16.69 -16.51
CA LEU A 117 -1.80 -17.15 -17.86
C LEU A 117 -2.78 -18.35 -17.82
N GLN A 118 -2.75 -19.17 -16.78
CA GLN A 118 -3.64 -20.31 -16.58
C GLN A 118 -4.95 -19.92 -15.88
N GLY A 119 -5.08 -18.65 -15.44
CA GLY A 119 -6.23 -18.16 -14.69
C GLY A 119 -6.19 -18.51 -13.21
N ALA A 120 -5.06 -18.99 -12.70
CA ALA A 120 -4.87 -19.22 -11.27
C ALA A 120 -4.53 -17.91 -10.55
N GLU A 121 -5.01 -17.76 -9.32
CA GLU A 121 -4.73 -16.58 -8.50
C GLU A 121 -3.30 -16.61 -7.98
N LEU A 122 -2.59 -15.50 -8.16
CA LEU A 122 -1.21 -15.34 -7.73
C LEU A 122 -1.10 -15.09 -6.22
N ALA A 123 -0.04 -15.60 -5.63
CA ALA A 123 0.32 -15.28 -4.25
C ALA A 123 0.70 -13.81 -4.09
N VAL A 124 0.61 -13.29 -2.87
CA VAL A 124 1.02 -11.93 -2.52
C VAL A 124 2.55 -11.80 -2.53
N GLY A 125 3.04 -10.59 -2.78
CA GLY A 125 4.46 -10.23 -2.74
C GLY A 125 4.99 -9.70 -4.07
N GLY A 126 6.03 -8.85 -3.99
CA GLY A 126 6.59 -8.18 -5.16
C GLY A 126 7.17 -9.12 -6.22
N GLY A 127 7.57 -10.34 -5.82
CA GLY A 127 8.15 -11.35 -6.71
C GLY A 127 7.18 -11.89 -7.76
N HIS A 128 5.87 -11.79 -7.54
CA HIS A 128 4.82 -12.35 -8.40
C HIS A 128 4.22 -11.35 -9.40
N LEU A 129 4.54 -10.05 -9.28
CA LEU A 129 3.94 -9.02 -10.13
C LEU A 129 4.18 -9.24 -11.63
N GLN A 130 5.31 -9.84 -11.98
CA GLN A 130 5.68 -10.11 -13.38
C GLN A 130 4.89 -11.26 -14.01
N GLU A 131 4.21 -12.06 -13.19
CA GLU A 131 3.40 -13.22 -13.60
C GLU A 131 1.93 -12.85 -13.81
N ILE A 132 1.55 -11.59 -13.52
CA ILE A 132 0.17 -11.13 -13.66
C ILE A 132 -0.16 -10.97 -15.15
N GLU A 133 -1.20 -11.67 -15.61
CA GLU A 133 -1.73 -11.55 -16.97
C GLU A 133 -3.07 -10.81 -17.00
N ARG A 134 -3.85 -10.93 -15.93
CA ARG A 134 -5.18 -10.32 -15.84
C ARG A 134 -5.50 -9.85 -14.42
N MET A 135 -6.16 -8.72 -14.33
CA MET A 135 -6.79 -8.22 -13.11
C MET A 135 -8.30 -8.48 -13.15
N ASP A 136 -8.82 -9.17 -12.14
CA ASP A 136 -10.26 -9.36 -11.96
C ASP A 136 -10.73 -8.47 -10.80
N MET A 137 -11.51 -7.45 -11.14
CA MET A 137 -11.98 -6.44 -10.19
C MET A 137 -13.45 -6.62 -9.80
N GLN A 138 -14.09 -7.73 -10.20
CA GLN A 138 -15.53 -7.94 -9.95
C GLN A 138 -15.89 -7.95 -8.46
N ALA A 139 -14.96 -8.36 -7.60
CA ALA A 139 -15.15 -8.42 -6.14
C ALA A 139 -14.51 -7.23 -5.39
N LEU A 140 -14.05 -6.19 -6.11
CA LEU A 140 -13.53 -4.98 -5.45
C LEU A 140 -14.62 -4.38 -4.55
N ASP A 141 -14.23 -4.05 -3.32
CA ASP A 141 -15.15 -3.53 -2.31
C ASP A 141 -15.88 -2.26 -2.81
N PRO A 142 -17.19 -2.31 -3.06
CA PRO A 142 -17.92 -1.19 -3.65
C PRO A 142 -17.99 0.04 -2.75
N ARG A 143 -17.69 -0.10 -1.45
CA ARG A 143 -17.66 1.03 -0.51
C ARG A 143 -16.54 2.01 -0.82
N LEU A 144 -15.48 1.58 -1.49
CA LEU A 144 -14.38 2.45 -1.95
C LEU A 144 -14.86 3.59 -2.86
N GLN A 145 -15.95 3.39 -3.60
CA GLN A 145 -16.53 4.43 -4.45
C GLN A 145 -17.22 5.55 -3.65
N LYS A 146 -17.51 5.32 -2.35
CA LYS A 146 -18.25 6.24 -1.49
C LYS A 146 -17.37 6.89 -0.42
N VAL A 147 -16.14 6.45 -0.28
CA VAL A 147 -15.19 6.89 0.73
C VAL A 147 -14.12 7.75 0.07
N GLN A 148 -13.85 8.91 0.65
CA GLN A 148 -12.72 9.74 0.24
C GLN A 148 -11.42 9.10 0.74
N VAL A 149 -10.48 8.78 -0.16
CA VAL A 149 -9.16 8.27 0.20
C VAL A 149 -8.10 9.32 -0.08
N LEU A 150 -7.33 9.65 0.95
CA LEU A 150 -6.22 10.60 0.87
C LEU A 150 -4.91 9.90 1.22
N ILE A 151 -3.86 10.22 0.48
CA ILE A 151 -2.50 9.73 0.73
C ILE A 151 -1.70 10.86 1.36
N ALA A 152 -1.21 10.63 2.58
CA ALA A 152 -0.24 11.50 3.23
C ALA A 152 1.16 10.96 2.94
N SER A 153 1.91 11.65 2.06
CA SER A 153 3.28 11.30 1.69
C SER A 153 3.99 12.53 1.13
N ASP A 154 5.25 12.70 1.48
CA ASP A 154 6.16 13.69 0.93
C ASP A 154 7.00 13.14 -0.24
N VAL A 155 6.87 11.85 -0.53
CA VAL A 155 7.57 11.18 -1.64
C VAL A 155 6.97 11.60 -2.97
N THR A 156 7.82 12.10 -3.87
CA THR A 156 7.44 12.49 -5.24
C THR A 156 7.98 11.55 -6.31
N ASN A 157 8.73 10.53 -5.92
CA ASN A 157 9.35 9.57 -6.83
C ASN A 157 8.29 8.87 -7.72
N PRO A 158 8.58 8.68 -9.01
CA PRO A 158 7.73 7.90 -9.90
C PRO A 158 7.74 6.41 -9.50
N LEU A 159 6.83 5.64 -10.07
CA LEU A 159 6.73 4.21 -9.78
C LEU A 159 7.98 3.45 -10.20
N CYS A 160 8.48 3.68 -11.40
CA CYS A 160 9.53 2.92 -12.07
C CYS A 160 10.71 3.78 -12.52
N GLY A 161 11.80 3.11 -12.97
CA GLY A 161 12.99 3.73 -13.50
C GLY A 161 14.02 4.11 -12.43
N ALA A 162 15.09 4.79 -12.82
CA ALA A 162 16.23 5.09 -11.95
C ALA A 162 15.88 5.92 -10.70
N GLN A 163 14.80 6.70 -10.75
CA GLN A 163 14.26 7.45 -9.63
C GLN A 163 13.00 6.78 -9.03
N GLY A 164 12.67 5.57 -9.48
CA GLY A 164 11.50 4.82 -9.07
C GLY A 164 11.66 4.10 -7.73
N ALA A 165 10.57 3.48 -7.31
CA ALA A 165 10.45 2.83 -6.01
C ALA A 165 11.54 1.80 -5.74
N SER A 166 11.84 0.93 -6.71
CA SER A 166 12.79 -0.17 -6.53
C SER A 166 14.23 0.33 -6.43
N TYR A 167 14.63 1.26 -7.29
CA TYR A 167 16.00 1.77 -7.30
C TYR A 167 16.31 2.65 -6.09
N VAL A 168 15.38 3.53 -5.70
CA VAL A 168 15.62 4.49 -4.61
C VAL A 168 15.43 3.84 -3.24
N PHE A 169 14.38 3.06 -3.06
CA PHE A 169 14.00 2.55 -1.74
C PHE A 169 14.24 1.04 -1.56
N GLY A 170 14.53 0.29 -2.64
CA GLY A 170 14.79 -1.15 -2.58
C GLY A 170 15.95 -1.54 -1.68
N PRO A 171 17.12 -0.87 -1.73
CA PRO A 171 18.28 -1.24 -0.92
C PRO A 171 17.97 -1.30 0.58
N GLN A 172 17.29 -0.31 1.15
CA GLN A 172 16.94 -0.31 2.58
C GLN A 172 15.95 -1.42 2.96
N LYS A 173 15.20 -1.93 1.97
CA LYS A 173 14.22 -3.03 2.13
C LYS A 173 14.86 -4.41 1.93
N GLY A 174 16.18 -4.47 1.76
CA GLY A 174 16.95 -5.70 1.59
C GLY A 174 17.08 -6.20 0.15
N ALA A 175 16.77 -5.37 -0.85
CA ALA A 175 16.95 -5.74 -2.25
C ALA A 175 18.43 -5.75 -2.65
N THR A 176 18.86 -6.84 -3.30
CA THR A 176 20.14 -6.89 -4.03
C THR A 176 20.01 -6.14 -5.37
N PRO A 177 21.13 -5.80 -6.06
CA PRO A 177 21.06 -5.17 -7.39
C PRO A 177 20.21 -5.95 -8.40
N GLU A 178 20.28 -7.29 -8.37
CA GLU A 178 19.50 -8.17 -9.23
C GLU A 178 18.01 -8.09 -8.90
N MET A 179 17.68 -8.06 -7.60
CA MET A 179 16.29 -7.90 -7.13
C MET A 179 15.74 -6.54 -7.54
N ILE A 180 16.52 -5.46 -7.43
CA ILE A 180 16.10 -4.11 -7.83
C ILE A 180 15.67 -4.09 -9.29
N SER A 181 16.53 -4.62 -10.18
CA SER A 181 16.24 -4.67 -11.62
C SER A 181 15.02 -5.56 -11.94
N ARG A 182 14.85 -6.67 -11.20
CA ARG A 182 13.68 -7.56 -11.34
C ARG A 182 12.40 -6.85 -10.89
N LEU A 183 12.42 -6.21 -9.72
CA LEU A 183 11.28 -5.50 -9.15
C LEU A 183 10.88 -4.31 -10.01
N ASP A 184 11.83 -3.53 -10.54
CA ASP A 184 11.52 -2.39 -11.39
C ASP A 184 10.80 -2.82 -12.68
N ARG A 185 11.26 -3.90 -13.33
CA ARG A 185 10.55 -4.48 -14.48
C ARG A 185 9.16 -4.98 -14.09
N ALA A 186 9.02 -5.59 -12.93
CA ALA A 186 7.74 -6.09 -12.42
C ALA A 186 6.76 -4.94 -12.13
N LEU A 187 7.22 -3.83 -11.54
CA LEU A 187 6.43 -2.61 -11.34
C LEU A 187 6.01 -1.99 -12.68
N THR A 188 6.92 -1.97 -13.66
CA THR A 188 6.62 -1.46 -15.01
C THR A 188 5.53 -2.30 -15.69
N HIS A 189 5.65 -3.63 -15.63
CA HIS A 189 4.64 -4.55 -16.15
C HIS A 189 3.27 -4.32 -15.49
N TYR A 190 3.25 -4.26 -14.15
CA TYR A 190 2.02 -3.99 -13.39
C TYR A 190 1.36 -2.66 -13.77
N ALA A 191 2.15 -1.59 -13.94
CA ALA A 191 1.65 -0.30 -14.39
C ALA A 191 1.03 -0.37 -15.80
N GLN A 192 1.66 -1.12 -16.72
CA GLN A 192 1.13 -1.35 -18.07
C GLN A 192 -0.22 -2.09 -18.04
N LEU A 193 -0.38 -3.06 -17.12
CA LEU A 193 -1.66 -3.73 -16.92
C LEU A 193 -2.74 -2.77 -16.38
N ILE A 194 -2.39 -1.88 -15.45
CA ILE A 194 -3.31 -0.84 -14.96
C ILE A 194 -3.76 0.07 -16.10
N VAL A 195 -2.82 0.51 -16.95
CA VAL A 195 -3.18 1.33 -18.13
C VAL A 195 -4.09 0.54 -19.07
N ARG A 196 -3.75 -0.71 -19.39
CA ARG A 196 -4.53 -1.56 -20.30
C ARG A 196 -5.95 -1.82 -19.82
N ASP A 197 -6.11 -2.16 -18.54
CA ASP A 197 -7.36 -2.69 -17.99
C ASP A 197 -8.27 -1.59 -17.41
N LEU A 198 -7.69 -0.45 -16.98
CA LEU A 198 -8.41 0.63 -16.29
C LEU A 198 -8.35 1.99 -17.01
N ASP A 199 -7.53 2.13 -18.05
CA ASP A 199 -7.24 3.41 -18.71
C ASP A 199 -6.70 4.50 -17.75
N VAL A 200 -5.92 4.06 -16.73
CA VAL A 200 -5.31 4.94 -15.71
C VAL A 200 -3.80 4.92 -15.84
N ASN A 201 -3.20 6.06 -16.20
CA ASN A 201 -1.74 6.17 -16.27
C ASN A 201 -1.16 6.42 -14.87
N VAL A 202 -0.40 5.45 -14.36
CA VAL A 202 0.33 5.52 -13.08
C VAL A 202 1.85 5.62 -13.26
N LEU A 203 2.36 5.51 -14.48
CA LEU A 203 3.80 5.56 -14.77
C LEU A 203 4.39 6.95 -14.49
N ASP A 204 3.66 8.00 -14.87
CA ASP A 204 4.08 9.39 -14.71
C ASP A 204 3.54 10.04 -13.43
N LEU A 205 2.88 9.24 -12.56
CA LEU A 205 2.28 9.76 -11.34
C LEU A 205 3.36 10.15 -10.32
N ALA A 206 3.48 11.43 -10.03
CA ALA A 206 4.33 11.92 -8.95
C ALA A 206 3.86 11.30 -7.62
N GLY A 207 4.78 10.66 -6.89
CA GLY A 207 4.44 9.91 -5.68
C GLY A 207 3.89 8.49 -5.93
N GLY A 208 3.76 8.07 -7.19
CA GLY A 208 3.38 6.70 -7.52
C GLY A 208 4.29 5.64 -6.92
N GLY A 209 5.59 5.97 -6.76
CA GLY A 209 6.61 5.11 -6.13
C GLY A 209 6.57 5.05 -4.61
N ALA A 210 5.75 5.88 -3.95
CA ALA A 210 5.65 5.88 -2.49
C ALA A 210 5.32 4.47 -1.96
N ALA A 211 6.03 4.09 -0.90
CA ALA A 211 5.87 2.79 -0.24
C ALA A 211 5.97 1.58 -1.19
N GLY A 212 6.89 1.63 -2.17
CA GLY A 212 7.12 0.51 -3.09
C GLY A 212 6.00 0.31 -4.11
N GLY A 213 5.37 1.41 -4.54
CA GLY A 213 4.31 1.45 -5.54
C GLY A 213 2.89 1.50 -4.95
N MET A 214 2.76 1.53 -3.63
CA MET A 214 1.46 1.66 -2.97
C MET A 214 0.70 2.92 -3.40
N GLY A 215 1.41 4.05 -3.62
CA GLY A 215 0.83 5.29 -4.12
C GLY A 215 0.10 5.11 -5.45
N ALA A 216 0.71 4.38 -6.38
CA ALA A 216 0.11 4.07 -7.68
C ALA A 216 -1.16 3.22 -7.55
N ALA A 217 -1.12 2.16 -6.69
CA ALA A 217 -2.28 1.29 -6.47
C ALA A 217 -3.46 2.01 -5.82
N LEU A 218 -3.20 2.83 -4.81
CA LEU A 218 -4.24 3.63 -4.14
C LEU A 218 -4.88 4.62 -5.12
N TYR A 219 -4.07 5.25 -5.98
CA TYR A 219 -4.60 6.13 -7.01
C TYR A 219 -5.49 5.36 -7.98
N ALA A 220 -5.01 4.22 -8.52
CA ALA A 220 -5.70 3.46 -9.56
C ALA A 220 -6.97 2.75 -9.05
N PHE A 221 -6.94 2.13 -7.88
CA PHE A 221 -8.03 1.26 -7.39
C PHE A 221 -8.96 1.93 -6.38
N CYS A 222 -8.46 2.93 -5.65
CA CYS A 222 -9.23 3.60 -4.60
C CYS A 222 -9.58 5.05 -4.96
N GLY A 223 -9.18 5.56 -6.13
CA GLY A 223 -9.37 6.96 -6.52
C GLY A 223 -8.69 7.95 -5.56
N ALA A 224 -7.61 7.52 -4.92
CA ALA A 224 -6.95 8.28 -3.86
C ALA A 224 -6.30 9.56 -4.40
N GLN A 225 -6.32 10.61 -3.59
CA GLN A 225 -5.65 11.88 -3.86
C GLN A 225 -4.37 11.99 -3.04
N LEU A 226 -3.24 12.29 -3.71
CA LEU A 226 -1.98 12.58 -3.02
C LEU A 226 -2.04 14.00 -2.41
N ARG A 227 -1.63 14.11 -1.14
CA ARG A 227 -1.51 15.37 -0.41
C ARG A 227 -0.15 15.42 0.27
N CYS A 228 0.56 16.56 0.14
CA CYS A 228 1.77 16.80 0.89
C CYS A 228 1.40 17.17 2.33
N GLY A 229 1.67 16.24 3.27
CA GLY A 229 1.37 16.42 4.71
C GLY A 229 -0.10 16.19 5.08
N ILE A 230 -0.34 16.12 6.40
CA ILE A 230 -1.68 16.09 7.00
C ILE A 230 -1.89 17.48 7.62
N GLU A 231 -2.67 18.32 6.95
CA GLU A 231 -3.20 19.56 7.51
C GLU A 231 -4.58 19.33 8.12
#